data_41f69daf4e4751e620ca1de39c3b2b4d
#
_entry.id   41f69daf4e4751e620ca1de39c3b2b4d
#
_cell.length_a   1.000
_cell.length_b   1.000
_cell.length_c   1.000
_cell.angle_alpha   90.00
_cell.angle_beta   90.00
_cell.angle_gamma   90.00
#
_symmetry.space_group_name_H-M   'P 1'
#
loop_
_entity.id
_entity.type
_entity.pdbx_description
1 polymer ?
#
loop_
_entity_poly.entity_id
_entity_poly.type
_entity_poly.pdbx_seq_one_letter_code
_entity_poly.pdbx_strand_id
1 'polypeptide(L)'
;MKRIERFLSVLVAAVLLCCLFAPASAETIQECHRVTSTAKETKQDNGSRVKLWQLETAHPVVSEEVNSIAAKWAEELSPDLEKAQNSGKKNSRLDVEIRYSRTGLHWMSFLIQSRTTYHQEVKAQRFTTRTYDMETGERILMTDLFDDSEEIWQLLSDRVRQTLTDYWPEEEPDSSALEKLCGRSALEEAEFTLHGMSLVLHYPADVLYPEHHTLMEVPFYYPEIRSLMTEDAMMETDNLTYYKTCALTFDDGPSASKNTSKVLDSLMETGARATFFIIGNRIKDYRWFVQREHDNGHAVASHNWHHGNVVKSTPAALRAMPKKVNTAMIRAIGIPVRYDRVPGGRYPPMIKAKVGWSYIQWSLDTYDWRGIKTAEVMQKVKKKLHDGDIILCHDTKDNTPESARQIIHYLEEEGYMPLTIDELFAKDGVELQPDTVYFRCDQGETTIRKD
;
A
#
# COMPACT_ATOMS: atom_id res chain seq x y z
N MET A 1 -8.08 60.26 12.62
CA MET A 1 -6.84 59.72 12.10
C MET A 1 -6.39 58.42 12.79
N LYS A 2 -6.17 58.36 14.10
CA LYS A 2 -5.69 57.13 14.80
C LYS A 2 -6.59 55.89 14.71
N ARG A 3 -7.87 55.98 14.37
CA ARG A 3 -8.76 54.80 14.20
C ARG A 3 -8.68 54.21 12.78
N ILE A 4 -8.33 54.98 11.78
CA ILE A 4 -8.19 54.54 10.39
C ILE A 4 -6.85 53.81 10.22
N GLU A 5 -5.79 54.30 10.88
CA GLU A 5 -4.47 53.63 10.85
C GLU A 5 -4.47 52.24 11.51
N ARG A 6 -5.26 52.07 12.61
CA ARG A 6 -5.44 50.73 13.21
C ARG A 6 -6.25 49.75 12.35
N PHE A 7 -7.23 50.27 11.60
CA PHE A 7 -8.00 49.43 10.66
C PHE A 7 -7.16 49.00 9.44
N LEU A 8 -6.32 49.89 8.92
CA LEU A 8 -5.41 49.55 7.84
C LEU A 8 -4.32 48.56 8.27
N SER A 9 -3.77 48.69 9.48
CA SER A 9 -2.75 47.74 9.98
C SER A 9 -3.30 46.36 10.27
N VAL A 10 -4.56 46.22 10.72
CA VAL A 10 -5.23 44.95 10.91
C VAL A 10 -5.60 44.31 9.56
N LEU A 11 -6.04 45.13 8.57
CA LEU A 11 -6.32 44.63 7.22
C LEU A 11 -5.08 44.15 6.49
N VAL A 12 -3.97 44.89 6.63
CA VAL A 12 -2.66 44.49 6.05
C VAL A 12 -2.09 43.22 6.73
N ALA A 13 -2.24 43.11 8.06
CA ALA A 13 -1.86 41.88 8.78
C ALA A 13 -2.74 40.69 8.41
N ALA A 14 -4.05 40.87 8.22
CA ALA A 14 -4.95 39.82 7.77
C ALA A 14 -4.67 39.38 6.31
N VAL A 15 -4.34 40.33 5.42
CA VAL A 15 -3.96 40.04 4.03
C VAL A 15 -2.59 39.37 3.97
N LEU A 16 -1.63 39.76 4.83
CA LEU A 16 -0.32 39.09 4.95
C LEU A 16 -0.45 37.68 5.58
N LEU A 17 -1.35 37.50 6.55
CA LEU A 17 -1.65 36.16 7.08
C LEU A 17 -2.34 35.26 6.04
N CYS A 18 -3.25 35.80 5.23
CA CYS A 18 -3.87 35.05 4.13
C CYS A 18 -2.88 34.72 2.99
N CYS A 19 -1.82 35.50 2.80
CA CYS A 19 -0.78 35.20 1.82
C CYS A 19 0.26 34.18 2.34
N LEU A 20 0.36 33.99 3.67
CA LEU A 20 1.22 32.96 4.28
C LEU A 20 0.55 31.57 4.34
N PHE A 21 -0.77 31.50 4.08
CA PHE A 21 -1.53 30.26 3.95
C PHE A 21 -2.22 30.16 2.58
N ALA A 22 -1.63 30.72 1.53
CA ALA A 22 -2.01 30.26 0.20
C ALA A 22 -1.58 28.79 0.13
N PRO A 23 -2.48 27.85 -0.21
CA PRO A 23 -2.04 26.47 -0.44
C PRO A 23 -0.93 26.53 -1.47
N ALA A 24 0.18 25.82 -1.20
CA ALA A 24 1.27 25.67 -2.16
C ALA A 24 0.63 25.37 -3.52
N SER A 25 1.07 26.03 -4.58
CA SER A 25 0.49 25.77 -5.89
C SER A 25 0.70 24.29 -6.22
N ALA A 26 -0.25 23.65 -6.89
CA ALA A 26 -0.15 22.26 -7.31
C ALA A 26 1.17 21.98 -8.08
N GLU A 27 1.75 23.00 -8.74
CA GLU A 27 3.06 22.93 -9.41
C GLU A 27 4.22 22.70 -8.43
N THR A 28 4.23 23.34 -7.26
CA THR A 28 5.31 23.21 -6.26
C THR A 28 5.31 21.80 -5.65
N ILE A 29 4.15 21.25 -5.35
CA ILE A 29 4.01 19.87 -4.87
C ILE A 29 4.50 18.86 -5.92
N GLN A 30 4.18 19.10 -7.19
CA GLN A 30 4.60 18.22 -8.29
C GLN A 30 6.11 18.25 -8.55
N GLU A 31 6.79 19.39 -8.36
CA GLU A 31 8.25 19.46 -8.57
C GLU A 31 9.03 18.68 -7.53
N CYS A 32 8.80 18.91 -6.26
CA CYS A 32 9.53 18.28 -5.16
C CYS A 32 9.28 16.74 -5.13
N HIS A 33 8.07 16.30 -5.45
CA HIS A 33 7.68 14.89 -5.48
C HIS A 33 7.82 14.21 -6.85
N ARG A 34 8.52 14.83 -7.82
CA ARG A 34 8.71 14.20 -9.13
C ARG A 34 9.61 12.98 -9.00
N VAL A 35 9.12 11.84 -9.47
CA VAL A 35 9.88 10.61 -9.59
C VAL A 35 9.68 10.02 -10.98
N THR A 36 10.79 9.60 -11.59
CA THR A 36 10.77 8.71 -12.76
C THR A 36 11.36 7.39 -12.34
N SER A 37 10.57 6.33 -12.44
CA SER A 37 10.97 4.99 -12.04
C SER A 37 11.02 4.07 -13.26
N THR A 38 12.11 3.31 -13.40
CA THR A 38 12.36 2.42 -14.53
C THR A 38 12.89 1.08 -14.07
N ALA A 39 12.55 0.02 -14.80
CA ALA A 39 13.07 -1.32 -14.54
C ALA A 39 13.92 -1.83 -15.69
N LYS A 40 15.05 -2.46 -15.35
CA LYS A 40 15.88 -3.20 -16.29
C LYS A 40 15.84 -4.68 -15.94
N GLU A 41 15.39 -5.52 -16.87
CA GLU A 41 15.46 -6.98 -16.71
C GLU A 41 16.62 -7.53 -17.55
N THR A 42 17.51 -8.28 -16.90
CA THR A 42 18.63 -8.97 -17.53
C THR A 42 18.42 -10.47 -17.41
N LYS A 43 18.43 -11.17 -18.54
CA LYS A 43 18.44 -12.64 -18.58
C LYS A 43 19.88 -13.10 -18.69
N GLN A 44 20.32 -13.95 -17.76
CA GLN A 44 21.66 -14.53 -17.73
C GLN A 44 21.74 -15.76 -18.66
N ASP A 45 22.96 -16.16 -19.02
CA ASP A 45 23.20 -17.25 -19.97
C ASP A 45 22.60 -18.60 -19.51
N ASN A 46 22.56 -18.85 -18.21
CA ASN A 46 21.96 -20.04 -17.61
C ASN A 46 20.42 -19.97 -17.50
N GLY A 47 19.80 -18.87 -17.95
CA GLY A 47 18.36 -18.66 -17.97
C GLY A 47 17.75 -18.02 -16.71
N SER A 48 18.56 -17.74 -15.68
CA SER A 48 18.11 -16.93 -14.53
C SER A 48 17.86 -15.47 -14.94
N ARG A 49 17.09 -14.75 -14.13
CA ARG A 49 16.70 -13.38 -14.43
C ARG A 49 16.94 -12.47 -13.23
N VAL A 50 17.47 -11.29 -13.52
CA VAL A 50 17.60 -10.20 -12.56
C VAL A 50 16.78 -9.02 -13.06
N LYS A 51 15.82 -8.56 -12.27
CA LYS A 51 15.05 -7.32 -12.52
C LYS A 51 15.47 -6.30 -11.47
N LEU A 52 16.03 -5.19 -11.93
CA LEU A 52 16.48 -4.08 -11.09
C LEU A 52 15.66 -2.84 -11.42
N TRP A 53 15.03 -2.28 -10.41
CA TRP A 53 14.40 -0.97 -10.48
C TRP A 53 15.40 0.12 -10.11
N GLN A 54 15.30 1.25 -10.79
CA GLN A 54 16.03 2.48 -10.53
C GLN A 54 15.07 3.66 -10.63
N LEU A 55 15.36 4.73 -9.91
CA LEU A 55 14.54 5.93 -9.93
C LEU A 55 15.41 7.19 -10.02
N GLU A 56 14.79 8.24 -10.57
CA GLU A 56 15.29 9.61 -10.55
C GLU A 56 14.25 10.46 -9.83
N THR A 57 14.69 11.21 -8.81
CA THR A 57 13.85 12.15 -8.05
C THR A 57 14.27 13.59 -8.37
N ALA A 58 13.49 14.55 -7.90
CA ALA A 58 13.86 15.95 -7.94
C ALA A 58 15.17 16.24 -7.19
N HIS A 59 15.56 15.40 -6.22
CA HIS A 59 16.78 15.53 -5.42
C HIS A 59 17.83 14.47 -5.83
N PRO A 60 18.90 14.83 -6.60
CA PRO A 60 19.86 13.85 -7.15
C PRO A 60 20.60 13.03 -6.09
N VAL A 61 20.94 13.62 -4.94
CA VAL A 61 21.65 12.89 -3.85
C VAL A 61 20.80 11.76 -3.31
N VAL A 62 19.48 11.98 -3.14
CA VAL A 62 18.52 10.94 -2.70
C VAL A 62 18.45 9.82 -3.73
N SER A 63 18.36 10.19 -5.03
CA SER A 63 18.34 9.21 -6.13
C SER A 63 19.60 8.34 -6.13
N GLU A 64 20.78 8.95 -5.96
CA GLU A 64 22.06 8.25 -5.95
C GLU A 64 22.14 7.27 -4.78
N GLU A 65 21.78 7.69 -3.57
CA GLU A 65 21.82 6.82 -2.37
C GLU A 65 20.90 5.62 -2.54
N VAL A 66 19.62 5.85 -2.89
CA VAL A 66 18.62 4.79 -3.02
C VAL A 66 18.98 3.80 -4.13
N ASN A 67 19.41 4.30 -5.29
CA ASN A 67 19.86 3.45 -6.41
C ASN A 67 21.12 2.66 -6.09
N SER A 68 22.06 3.24 -5.32
CA SER A 68 23.30 2.55 -4.95
C SER A 68 23.05 1.34 -4.06
N ILE A 69 22.10 1.43 -3.12
CA ILE A 69 21.67 0.29 -2.29
C ILE A 69 21.10 -0.83 -3.16
N ALA A 70 20.20 -0.51 -4.08
CA ALA A 70 19.57 -1.48 -4.96
C ALA A 70 20.59 -2.15 -5.90
N ALA A 71 21.48 -1.37 -6.50
CA ALA A 71 22.54 -1.86 -7.38
C ALA A 71 23.51 -2.80 -6.64
N LYS A 72 23.93 -2.41 -5.44
CA LYS A 72 24.79 -3.24 -4.57
C LYS A 72 24.14 -4.60 -4.27
N TRP A 73 22.85 -4.62 -3.93
CA TRP A 73 22.16 -5.89 -3.66
C TRP A 73 22.01 -6.74 -4.91
N ALA A 74 21.76 -6.15 -6.07
CA ALA A 74 21.72 -6.89 -7.33
C ALA A 74 23.06 -7.55 -7.64
N GLU A 75 24.19 -6.86 -7.39
CA GLU A 75 25.53 -7.40 -7.56
C GLU A 75 25.84 -8.51 -6.56
N GLU A 76 25.56 -8.30 -5.27
CA GLU A 76 25.85 -9.29 -4.20
C GLU A 76 25.06 -10.59 -4.35
N LEU A 77 23.79 -10.53 -4.80
CA LEU A 77 22.88 -11.67 -4.82
C LEU A 77 22.88 -12.42 -6.16
N SER A 78 23.35 -11.83 -7.25
CA SER A 78 23.37 -12.46 -8.56
C SER A 78 24.19 -13.76 -8.61
N PRO A 79 25.39 -13.89 -7.98
CA PRO A 79 26.15 -15.14 -7.98
C PRO A 79 25.43 -16.32 -7.32
N ASP A 80 24.67 -16.07 -6.26
CA ASP A 80 23.90 -17.12 -5.58
C ASP A 80 22.68 -17.56 -6.40
N LEU A 81 22.07 -16.62 -7.13
CA LEU A 81 21.02 -16.91 -8.11
C LEU A 81 21.55 -17.83 -9.23
N GLU A 82 22.75 -17.54 -9.75
CA GLU A 82 23.39 -18.36 -10.78
C GLU A 82 23.69 -19.76 -10.29
N LYS A 83 24.28 -19.92 -9.09
CA LYS A 83 24.52 -21.23 -8.46
C LYS A 83 23.21 -22.01 -8.30
N ALA A 84 22.15 -21.35 -7.83
CA ALA A 84 20.85 -21.98 -7.67
C ALA A 84 20.30 -22.51 -9.01
N GLN A 85 20.32 -21.69 -10.06
CA GLN A 85 19.86 -22.07 -11.39
C GLN A 85 20.70 -23.26 -11.94
N ASN A 86 22.01 -23.21 -11.80
CA ASN A 86 22.93 -24.27 -12.26
C ASN A 86 22.76 -25.57 -11.49
N SER A 87 22.29 -25.52 -10.23
CA SER A 87 21.95 -26.72 -9.43
C SER A 87 20.57 -27.30 -9.73
N GLY A 88 19.87 -26.82 -10.77
CA GLY A 88 18.58 -27.32 -11.23
C GLY A 88 17.36 -26.63 -10.62
N LYS A 89 17.52 -25.55 -9.87
CA LYS A 89 16.42 -24.71 -9.39
C LYS A 89 15.92 -23.86 -10.54
N LYS A 90 14.92 -24.39 -11.27
CA LYS A 90 14.35 -23.73 -12.46
C LYS A 90 13.64 -22.42 -12.11
N ASN A 91 13.58 -21.49 -13.09
CA ASN A 91 12.95 -20.19 -12.96
C ASN A 91 13.52 -19.34 -11.82
N SER A 92 14.84 -19.42 -11.62
CA SER A 92 15.53 -18.60 -10.63
C SER A 92 15.45 -17.12 -11.04
N ARG A 93 14.98 -16.28 -10.12
CA ARG A 93 14.76 -14.86 -10.34
C ARG A 93 15.17 -14.06 -9.11
N LEU A 94 15.81 -12.92 -9.35
CA LEU A 94 16.08 -11.87 -8.39
C LEU A 94 15.34 -10.61 -8.84
N ASP A 95 14.42 -10.13 -8.03
CA ASP A 95 13.80 -8.83 -8.16
C ASP A 95 14.39 -7.90 -7.10
N VAL A 96 14.97 -6.77 -7.54
CA VAL A 96 15.36 -5.67 -6.67
C VAL A 96 14.47 -4.49 -7.00
N GLU A 97 13.60 -4.17 -6.07
CA GLU A 97 12.51 -3.20 -6.21
C GLU A 97 12.77 -1.99 -5.33
N ILE A 98 12.45 -0.80 -5.84
CA ILE A 98 12.46 0.44 -5.08
C ILE A 98 11.05 1.00 -5.15
N ARG A 99 10.33 0.92 -4.04
CA ARG A 99 9.03 1.56 -3.88
C ARG A 99 9.21 2.92 -3.23
N TYR A 100 8.34 3.83 -3.57
CA TYR A 100 8.28 5.12 -2.92
C TYR A 100 6.84 5.50 -2.57
N SER A 101 6.70 6.37 -1.60
CA SER A 101 5.44 6.99 -1.22
C SER A 101 5.68 8.44 -0.85
N ARG A 102 4.73 9.27 -1.22
CA ARG A 102 4.73 10.69 -0.90
C ARG A 102 3.87 10.94 0.31
N THR A 103 4.28 11.89 1.14
CA THR A 103 3.44 12.42 2.23
C THR A 103 3.68 13.91 2.38
N GLY A 104 2.64 14.66 2.70
CA GLY A 104 2.70 16.11 2.83
C GLY A 104 3.15 16.82 1.55
N LEU A 105 3.91 17.87 1.75
CA LEU A 105 4.44 18.72 0.68
C LEU A 105 5.85 18.34 0.26
N HIS A 106 6.67 17.79 1.20
CA HIS A 106 8.10 17.63 0.97
C HIS A 106 8.61 16.22 1.28
N TRP A 107 7.94 15.43 2.12
CA TRP A 107 8.48 14.15 2.56
C TRP A 107 8.20 13.01 1.60
N MET A 108 9.20 12.15 1.44
CA MET A 108 9.09 10.95 0.62
C MET A 108 9.80 9.78 1.29
N SER A 109 9.13 8.66 1.36
CA SER A 109 9.68 7.41 1.86
C SER A 109 10.00 6.46 0.72
N PHE A 110 11.08 5.70 0.88
CA PHE A 110 11.52 4.66 -0.05
C PHE A 110 11.65 3.34 0.71
N LEU A 111 11.09 2.29 0.14
CA LEU A 111 11.34 0.91 0.56
C LEU A 111 12.12 0.21 -0.55
N ILE A 112 13.39 -0.07 -0.28
CA ILE A 112 14.25 -0.85 -1.15
C ILE A 112 14.15 -2.30 -0.69
N GLN A 113 13.81 -3.22 -1.59
CA GLN A 113 13.71 -4.63 -1.26
C GLN A 113 14.30 -5.52 -2.35
N SER A 114 14.89 -6.63 -1.95
CA SER A 114 15.32 -7.70 -2.86
C SER A 114 14.57 -8.98 -2.54
N ARG A 115 14.16 -9.69 -3.57
CA ARG A 115 13.41 -10.94 -3.45
C ARG A 115 13.99 -11.97 -4.39
N THR A 116 14.52 -13.08 -3.82
CA THR A 116 15.02 -14.21 -4.57
C THR A 116 13.96 -15.30 -4.63
N THR A 117 13.59 -15.73 -5.84
CA THR A 117 12.55 -16.75 -6.07
C THR A 117 13.11 -17.92 -6.86
N TYR A 118 12.72 -19.13 -6.45
CA TYR A 118 12.93 -20.38 -7.19
C TYR A 118 11.59 -21.10 -7.31
N HIS A 119 11.27 -21.62 -8.50
CA HIS A 119 10.00 -22.32 -8.73
C HIS A 119 8.76 -21.51 -8.30
N GLN A 120 8.80 -20.18 -8.39
CA GLN A 120 7.73 -19.26 -7.95
C GLN A 120 7.52 -19.22 -6.42
N GLU A 121 8.50 -19.66 -5.64
CA GLU A 121 8.50 -19.50 -4.18
C GLU A 121 9.60 -18.52 -3.75
N VAL A 122 9.27 -17.60 -2.87
CA VAL A 122 10.25 -16.71 -2.23
C VAL A 122 11.14 -17.53 -1.32
N LYS A 123 12.45 -17.38 -1.44
CA LYS A 123 13.45 -18.14 -0.68
C LYS A 123 14.40 -17.25 0.13
N ALA A 124 14.48 -16.00 -0.20
CA ALA A 124 15.19 -15.00 0.57
C ALA A 124 14.63 -13.61 0.25
N GLN A 125 14.63 -12.75 1.23
CA GLN A 125 14.21 -11.38 1.12
C GLN A 125 15.11 -10.49 1.98
N ARG A 126 15.43 -9.30 1.47
CA ARG A 126 16.05 -8.21 2.22
C ARG A 126 15.28 -6.93 1.96
N PHE A 127 15.27 -6.04 2.92
CA PHE A 127 14.72 -4.71 2.73
C PHE A 127 15.48 -3.69 3.59
N THR A 128 15.32 -2.43 3.25
CA THR A 128 15.64 -1.26 4.09
C THR A 128 14.76 -0.10 3.65
N THR A 129 14.55 0.84 4.54
CA THR A 129 13.76 2.04 4.27
C THR A 129 14.61 3.31 4.36
N ARG A 130 14.19 4.33 3.65
CA ARG A 130 14.76 5.68 3.70
C ARG A 130 13.63 6.69 3.57
N THR A 131 13.58 7.66 4.48
CA THR A 131 12.64 8.77 4.37
C THR A 131 13.44 10.07 4.33
N TYR A 132 13.06 10.96 3.41
CA TYR A 132 13.74 12.23 3.19
C TYR A 132 12.76 13.37 3.10
N ASP A 133 13.20 14.54 3.53
CA ASP A 133 12.69 15.80 3.05
C ASP A 133 13.28 16.06 1.64
N MET A 134 12.40 16.17 0.67
CA MET A 134 12.79 16.30 -0.75
C MET A 134 13.14 17.75 -1.16
N GLU A 135 12.93 18.72 -0.29
CA GLU A 135 13.40 20.09 -0.48
C GLU A 135 14.87 20.23 -0.05
N THR A 136 15.22 19.67 1.11
CA THR A 136 16.55 19.78 1.71
C THR A 136 17.47 18.61 1.37
N GLY A 137 16.91 17.43 1.09
CA GLY A 137 17.62 16.16 0.96
C GLY A 137 18.06 15.57 2.30
N GLU A 138 17.59 16.11 3.43
CA GLU A 138 17.86 15.60 4.76
C GLU A 138 17.06 14.34 5.05
N ARG A 139 17.67 13.43 5.80
CA ARG A 139 17.04 12.17 6.18
C ARG A 139 16.13 12.37 7.39
N ILE A 140 14.92 11.84 7.33
CA ILE A 140 13.97 11.81 8.43
C ILE A 140 14.09 10.48 9.16
N LEU A 141 14.22 10.53 10.48
CA LEU A 141 14.33 9.38 11.38
C LEU A 141 13.04 9.21 12.19
N MET A 142 12.87 8.04 12.82
CA MET A 142 11.72 7.80 13.72
C MET A 142 11.65 8.83 14.85
N THR A 143 12.81 9.26 15.37
CA THR A 143 12.92 10.27 16.43
C THR A 143 12.51 11.68 16.00
N ASP A 144 12.47 11.96 14.68
CA ASP A 144 12.03 13.25 14.16
C ASP A 144 10.49 13.33 14.04
N LEU A 145 9.81 12.17 14.09
CA LEU A 145 8.36 12.09 13.94
C LEU A 145 7.60 12.40 15.21
N PHE A 146 8.20 12.19 16.39
CA PHE A 146 7.48 12.21 17.66
C PHE A 146 8.15 13.08 18.70
N ASP A 147 7.34 13.73 19.52
CA ASP A 147 7.83 14.31 20.76
C ASP A 147 8.39 13.19 21.64
N ASP A 148 9.49 13.48 22.38
CA ASP A 148 10.14 12.47 23.23
C ASP A 148 9.33 12.22 24.53
N SER A 149 8.12 11.67 24.36
CA SER A 149 7.25 11.24 25.44
C SER A 149 7.29 9.73 25.61
N GLU A 150 7.24 9.24 26.84
CA GLU A 150 7.16 7.80 27.12
C GLU A 150 5.89 7.19 26.53
N GLU A 151 4.80 7.98 26.43
CA GLU A 151 3.51 7.56 25.91
C GLU A 151 3.58 7.01 24.50
N ILE A 152 4.28 7.71 23.58
CA ILE A 152 4.39 7.25 22.18
C ILE A 152 5.18 5.96 22.08
N TRP A 153 6.33 5.86 22.80
CA TRP A 153 7.16 4.67 22.72
C TRP A 153 6.47 3.43 23.30
N GLN A 154 5.66 3.60 24.35
CA GLN A 154 4.84 2.53 24.90
C GLN A 154 3.74 2.12 23.89
N LEU A 155 3.05 3.08 23.27
CA LEU A 155 2.03 2.81 22.27
C LEU A 155 2.60 2.04 21.07
N LEU A 156 3.78 2.47 20.56
CA LEU A 156 4.46 1.79 19.47
C LEU A 156 4.83 0.35 19.86
N SER A 157 5.44 0.17 21.05
CA SER A 157 5.85 -1.13 21.59
C SER A 157 4.69 -2.10 21.70
N ASP A 158 3.57 -1.66 22.28
CA ASP A 158 2.39 -2.50 22.49
C ASP A 158 1.75 -2.90 21.14
N ARG A 159 1.62 -1.96 20.20
CA ARG A 159 1.07 -2.24 18.87
C ARG A 159 2.00 -3.17 18.06
N VAL A 160 3.31 -2.97 18.10
CA VAL A 160 4.30 -3.83 17.44
C VAL A 160 4.20 -5.24 18.01
N ARG A 161 4.23 -5.39 19.32
CA ARG A 161 4.09 -6.68 20.00
C ARG A 161 2.82 -7.41 19.58
N GLN A 162 1.69 -6.73 19.69
CA GLN A 162 0.39 -7.30 19.35
C GLN A 162 0.36 -7.73 17.87
N THR A 163 0.70 -6.82 16.96
CA THR A 163 0.59 -7.09 15.53
C THR A 163 1.53 -8.20 15.10
N LEU A 164 2.79 -8.18 15.54
CA LEU A 164 3.76 -9.21 15.15
C LEU A 164 3.42 -10.59 15.72
N THR A 165 2.79 -10.66 16.91
CA THR A 165 2.30 -11.92 17.48
C THR A 165 1.08 -12.47 16.74
N ASP A 166 0.26 -11.61 16.16
CA ASP A 166 -0.94 -12.00 15.41
C ASP A 166 -0.64 -12.55 14.01
N TYR A 167 0.61 -12.39 13.53
CA TYR A 167 1.06 -13.06 12.32
C TYR A 167 1.16 -14.58 12.58
N TRP A 168 0.75 -15.38 11.62
CA TRP A 168 0.70 -16.85 11.74
C TRP A 168 0.14 -17.33 13.07
N PRO A 169 -1.15 -17.12 13.38
CA PRO A 169 -1.75 -17.31 14.69
C PRO A 169 -1.71 -18.76 15.21
N GLU A 170 -1.26 -19.73 14.41
CA GLU A 170 -1.04 -21.13 14.81
C GLU A 170 0.46 -21.42 15.11
N GLU A 171 1.34 -20.41 15.03
CA GLU A 171 2.78 -20.52 15.28
C GLU A 171 3.20 -19.58 16.42
N GLU A 172 4.27 -19.92 17.13
CA GLU A 172 4.82 -19.09 18.20
C GLU A 172 6.01 -18.29 17.65
N PRO A 173 6.05 -16.94 17.80
CA PRO A 173 7.20 -16.14 17.42
C PRO A 173 8.39 -16.40 18.33
N ASP A 174 9.61 -16.17 17.83
CA ASP A 174 10.80 -16.12 18.69
C ASP A 174 10.65 -15.01 19.76
N SER A 175 10.42 -15.43 21.00
CA SER A 175 10.14 -14.51 22.10
C SER A 175 11.31 -13.57 22.41
N SER A 176 12.56 -14.01 22.23
CA SER A 176 13.74 -13.19 22.48
C SER A 176 13.91 -12.11 21.42
N ALA A 177 13.65 -12.46 20.15
CA ALA A 177 13.67 -11.51 19.06
C ALA A 177 12.51 -10.52 19.18
N LEU A 178 11.30 -10.98 19.53
CA LEU A 178 10.13 -10.11 19.72
C LEU A 178 10.39 -9.06 20.83
N GLU A 179 10.94 -9.46 21.98
CA GLU A 179 11.30 -8.52 23.05
C GLU A 179 12.29 -7.45 22.59
N LYS A 180 13.27 -7.83 21.76
CA LYS A 180 14.24 -6.87 21.22
C LYS A 180 13.57 -5.88 20.25
N LEU A 181 12.71 -6.37 19.37
CA LEU A 181 12.00 -5.52 18.39
C LEU A 181 11.05 -4.52 19.05
N CYS A 182 10.47 -4.88 20.20
CA CYS A 182 9.57 -4.01 20.98
C CYS A 182 10.33 -3.03 21.89
N GLY A 183 11.64 -3.18 22.05
CA GLY A 183 12.46 -2.30 22.90
C GLY A 183 12.60 -0.90 22.28
N ARG A 184 12.65 0.14 23.13
CA ARG A 184 12.74 1.55 22.71
C ARG A 184 13.85 1.81 21.68
N SER A 185 15.06 1.34 21.94
CA SER A 185 16.19 1.54 20.99
C SER A 185 15.94 0.93 19.61
N ALA A 186 15.25 -0.23 19.55
CA ALA A 186 14.89 -0.84 18.28
C ALA A 186 13.77 -0.07 17.55
N LEU A 187 12.87 0.56 18.30
CA LEU A 187 11.81 1.39 17.74
C LEU A 187 12.34 2.73 17.22
N GLU A 188 13.32 3.33 17.92
CA GLU A 188 14.01 4.56 17.47
C GLU A 188 14.79 4.33 16.15
N GLU A 189 15.28 3.13 15.93
CA GLU A 189 16.02 2.70 14.72
C GLU A 189 15.13 1.90 13.74
N ALA A 190 13.82 1.85 13.96
CA ALA A 190 12.94 1.01 13.15
C ALA A 190 12.92 1.42 11.68
N GLU A 191 12.86 0.43 10.82
CA GLU A 191 12.63 0.61 9.39
C GLU A 191 11.17 1.01 9.16
N PHE A 192 10.92 2.19 8.60
CA PHE A 192 9.58 2.71 8.41
C PHE A 192 9.36 3.38 7.06
N THR A 193 8.11 3.50 6.68
CA THR A 193 7.65 4.34 5.58
C THR A 193 6.43 5.15 5.98
N LEU A 194 6.33 6.35 5.44
CA LEU A 194 5.16 7.21 5.55
C LEU A 194 4.33 7.08 4.28
N HIS A 195 3.03 6.93 4.46
CA HIS A 195 2.06 6.81 3.36
C HIS A 195 0.98 7.89 3.49
N GLY A 196 -0.02 7.82 2.59
CA GLY A 196 -1.10 8.79 2.58
C GLY A 196 -1.81 8.98 3.91
N MET A 197 -2.08 7.89 4.64
CA MET A 197 -2.79 7.96 5.92
C MET A 197 -2.15 7.14 7.03
N SER A 198 -0.93 6.66 6.84
CA SER A 198 -0.29 5.77 7.82
C SER A 198 1.23 5.90 7.86
N LEU A 199 1.78 5.81 9.06
CA LEU A 199 3.14 5.36 9.34
C LEU A 199 3.11 3.82 9.36
N VAL A 200 4.02 3.17 8.65
CA VAL A 200 4.14 1.71 8.64
C VAL A 200 5.54 1.32 9.06
N LEU A 201 5.67 0.53 10.14
CA LEU A 201 6.92 -0.12 10.52
C LEU A 201 7.04 -1.46 9.80
N HIS A 202 8.25 -1.79 9.34
CA HIS A 202 8.53 -2.98 8.56
C HIS A 202 9.46 -3.93 9.29
N TYR A 203 9.13 -5.21 9.30
CA TYR A 203 9.92 -6.27 9.95
C TYR A 203 10.08 -7.47 9.02
N PRO A 204 11.26 -8.11 8.96
CA PRO A 204 11.41 -9.34 8.20
C PRO A 204 10.79 -10.49 8.98
N ALA A 205 9.95 -11.29 8.32
CA ALA A 205 9.24 -12.39 8.98
C ALA A 205 10.18 -13.46 9.54
N ASP A 206 11.28 -13.75 8.86
CA ASP A 206 12.22 -14.80 9.23
C ASP A 206 12.99 -14.53 10.54
N VAL A 207 12.93 -13.32 11.08
CA VAL A 207 13.47 -13.00 12.42
C VAL A 207 12.61 -13.61 13.52
N LEU A 208 11.28 -13.64 13.35
CA LEU A 208 10.33 -14.20 14.32
C LEU A 208 9.82 -15.58 13.92
N TYR A 209 9.71 -15.84 12.63
CA TYR A 209 9.15 -17.03 12.02
C TYR A 209 10.09 -17.53 10.91
N PRO A 210 11.13 -18.35 11.22
CA PRO A 210 12.25 -18.64 10.30
C PRO A 210 11.87 -19.30 8.98
N GLU A 211 10.69 -19.94 8.89
CA GLU A 211 10.22 -20.60 7.66
C GLU A 211 9.49 -19.64 6.69
N HIS A 212 9.28 -18.38 7.11
CA HIS A 212 8.54 -17.39 6.36
C HIS A 212 9.43 -16.28 5.79
N HIS A 213 9.31 -16.03 4.50
CA HIS A 213 10.09 -15.03 3.77
C HIS A 213 9.15 -14.00 3.14
N THR A 214 8.61 -13.11 3.97
CA THR A 214 7.74 -11.99 3.60
C THR A 214 7.99 -10.83 4.55
N LEU A 215 7.43 -9.65 4.28
CA LEU A 215 7.43 -8.53 5.20
C LEU A 215 6.25 -8.63 6.17
N MET A 216 6.50 -8.32 7.43
CA MET A 216 5.46 -8.02 8.39
C MET A 216 5.35 -6.50 8.52
N GLU A 217 4.14 -5.98 8.43
CA GLU A 217 3.85 -4.55 8.47
C GLU A 217 3.03 -4.22 9.72
N VAL A 218 3.43 -3.15 10.42
CA VAL A 218 2.71 -2.63 11.58
C VAL A 218 2.24 -1.21 11.26
N PRO A 219 0.99 -1.03 10.81
CA PRO A 219 0.46 0.28 10.46
C PRO A 219 -0.02 1.05 11.69
N PHE A 220 0.25 2.35 11.69
CA PHE A 220 -0.30 3.35 12.60
C PHE A 220 -0.98 4.43 11.76
N TYR A 221 -2.29 4.55 11.86
CA TYR A 221 -3.01 5.57 11.12
C TYR A 221 -2.85 6.94 11.79
N TYR A 222 -2.62 7.98 11.01
CA TYR A 222 -2.32 9.32 11.55
C TYR A 222 -3.37 9.83 12.55
N PRO A 223 -4.69 9.63 12.38
CA PRO A 223 -5.65 10.05 13.40
C PRO A 223 -5.41 9.45 14.79
N GLU A 224 -4.77 8.27 14.88
CA GLU A 224 -4.47 7.60 16.16
C GLU A 224 -3.25 8.16 16.88
N ILE A 225 -2.25 8.65 16.12
CA ILE A 225 -0.93 9.04 16.67
C ILE A 225 -0.64 10.54 16.54
N ARG A 226 -1.48 11.30 15.81
CA ARG A 226 -1.25 12.71 15.46
C ARG A 226 -0.93 13.60 16.67
N SER A 227 -1.63 13.41 17.81
CA SER A 227 -1.40 14.21 19.02
C SER A 227 -0.06 13.97 19.69
N LEU A 228 0.69 12.98 19.28
CA LEU A 228 2.00 12.59 19.81
C LEU A 228 3.14 12.89 18.82
N MET A 229 2.80 13.44 17.65
CA MET A 229 3.77 13.80 16.62
C MET A 229 4.34 15.20 16.85
N THR A 230 5.55 15.46 16.36
CA THR A 230 6.13 16.80 16.27
C THR A 230 5.30 17.71 15.36
N GLU A 231 5.44 19.05 15.48
CA GLU A 231 4.72 19.99 14.61
C GLU A 231 5.05 19.78 13.14
N ASP A 232 6.31 19.53 12.80
CA ASP A 232 6.74 19.27 11.42
C ASP A 232 6.13 17.97 10.88
N ALA A 233 6.16 16.90 11.68
CA ALA A 233 5.53 15.63 11.29
C ALA A 233 4.01 15.75 11.16
N MET A 234 3.34 16.54 12.01
CA MET A 234 1.91 16.83 11.87
C MET A 234 1.58 17.57 10.57
N MET A 235 2.42 18.54 10.16
CA MET A 235 2.24 19.25 8.89
C MET A 235 2.46 18.35 7.69
N GLU A 236 3.57 17.59 7.69
CA GLU A 236 3.93 16.72 6.57
C GLU A 236 3.08 15.44 6.48
N THR A 237 2.27 15.13 7.49
CA THR A 237 1.30 14.02 7.44
C THR A 237 -0.15 14.48 7.27
N ASP A 238 -0.40 15.79 7.16
CA ASP A 238 -1.74 16.36 6.94
C ASP A 238 -2.20 16.29 5.49
N ASN A 239 -2.10 15.09 4.91
CA ASN A 239 -2.39 14.85 3.51
C ASN A 239 -3.80 15.28 3.06
N LEU A 240 -4.79 15.21 3.95
CA LEU A 240 -6.17 15.58 3.65
C LEU A 240 -6.35 17.09 3.40
N THR A 241 -5.42 17.92 3.86
CA THR A 241 -5.39 19.36 3.54
C THR A 241 -4.91 19.60 2.10
N TYR A 242 -4.07 18.73 1.57
CA TYR A 242 -3.42 18.94 0.26
C TYR A 242 -4.04 18.11 -0.85
N TYR A 243 -4.60 16.93 -0.56
CA TYR A 243 -5.04 15.95 -1.55
C TYR A 243 -6.50 15.53 -1.35
N LYS A 244 -7.19 15.36 -2.46
CA LYS A 244 -8.39 14.53 -2.53
C LYS A 244 -8.00 13.05 -2.43
N THR A 245 -8.90 12.18 -2.05
CA THR A 245 -8.63 10.77 -1.83
C THR A 245 -9.53 9.86 -2.66
N CYS A 246 -9.04 8.70 -3.02
CA CYS A 246 -9.83 7.61 -3.60
C CYS A 246 -9.12 6.28 -3.36
N ALA A 247 -9.82 5.16 -3.53
CA ALA A 247 -9.20 3.84 -3.52
C ALA A 247 -9.21 3.22 -4.92
N LEU A 248 -8.01 2.86 -5.43
CA LEU A 248 -7.88 2.06 -6.64
C LEU A 248 -7.93 0.59 -6.25
N THR A 249 -8.83 -0.20 -6.85
CA THR A 249 -9.04 -1.60 -6.45
C THR A 249 -9.07 -2.53 -7.66
N PHE A 250 -8.54 -3.75 -7.47
CA PHE A 250 -8.43 -4.76 -8.51
C PHE A 250 -9.05 -6.08 -8.06
N ASP A 251 -9.94 -6.63 -8.89
CA ASP A 251 -10.61 -7.90 -8.65
C ASP A 251 -10.03 -9.02 -9.55
N ASP A 252 -10.38 -10.26 -9.24
CA ASP A 252 -10.12 -11.47 -10.01
C ASP A 252 -8.71 -12.07 -9.93
N GLY A 253 -7.75 -11.40 -9.33
CA GLY A 253 -6.39 -11.92 -9.12
C GLY A 253 -6.30 -13.04 -8.07
N PRO A 254 -5.09 -13.63 -7.92
CA PRO A 254 -4.01 -13.65 -8.89
C PRO A 254 -4.29 -14.62 -10.05
N SER A 255 -3.57 -14.46 -11.16
CA SER A 255 -3.76 -15.34 -12.31
C SER A 255 -2.45 -15.64 -13.05
N ALA A 256 -2.46 -16.67 -13.92
CA ALA A 256 -1.34 -16.97 -14.81
C ALA A 256 -1.09 -15.89 -15.87
N SER A 257 -2.00 -14.93 -16.02
CA SER A 257 -1.83 -13.85 -16.97
C SER A 257 -0.66 -12.95 -16.51
N LYS A 258 0.06 -12.41 -17.49
CA LYS A 258 1.11 -11.42 -17.21
C LYS A 258 0.54 -10.06 -16.77
N ASN A 259 -0.78 -9.93 -16.72
CA ASN A 259 -1.45 -8.65 -16.48
C ASN A 259 -1.34 -8.22 -15.03
N THR A 260 -1.53 -9.13 -14.05
CA THR A 260 -1.28 -8.85 -12.62
C THR A 260 0.14 -8.31 -12.43
N SER A 261 1.18 -8.96 -13.02
CA SER A 261 2.57 -8.47 -12.92
C SER A 261 2.74 -7.07 -13.52
N LYS A 262 2.09 -6.78 -14.65
CA LYS A 262 2.17 -5.47 -15.29
C LYS A 262 1.42 -4.38 -14.49
N VAL A 263 0.30 -4.73 -13.86
CA VAL A 263 -0.41 -3.81 -12.96
C VAL A 263 0.48 -3.47 -11.76
N LEU A 264 1.11 -4.48 -11.14
CA LEU A 264 2.07 -4.26 -10.05
C LEU A 264 3.29 -3.43 -10.50
N ASP A 265 3.78 -3.63 -11.72
CA ASP A 265 4.85 -2.81 -12.29
C ASP A 265 4.39 -1.35 -12.49
N SER A 266 3.14 -1.11 -12.93
CA SER A 266 2.58 0.24 -13.07
C SER A 266 2.41 0.94 -11.70
N LEU A 267 2.00 0.20 -10.67
CA LEU A 267 1.92 0.72 -9.31
C LEU A 267 3.31 1.04 -8.74
N MET A 268 4.31 0.20 -9.05
CA MET A 268 5.72 0.44 -8.68
C MET A 268 6.28 1.69 -9.37
N GLU A 269 6.00 1.86 -10.67
CA GLU A 269 6.44 3.01 -11.46
C GLU A 269 5.92 4.34 -10.91
N THR A 270 4.72 4.35 -10.36
CA THR A 270 4.02 5.57 -9.92
C THR A 270 4.03 5.77 -8.40
N GLY A 271 4.51 4.80 -7.62
CA GLY A 271 4.44 4.84 -6.15
C GLY A 271 3.04 4.70 -5.57
N ALA A 272 2.04 4.41 -6.40
CA ALA A 272 0.66 4.30 -5.96
C ALA A 272 0.40 3.01 -5.18
N ARG A 273 -0.51 3.10 -4.19
CA ARG A 273 -1.02 1.94 -3.46
C ARG A 273 -2.42 1.58 -3.94
N ALA A 274 -2.78 0.31 -3.78
CA ALA A 274 -4.07 -0.22 -4.22
C ALA A 274 -4.56 -1.31 -3.27
N THR A 275 -5.80 -1.77 -3.48
CA THR A 275 -6.34 -2.94 -2.80
C THR A 275 -6.67 -4.03 -3.81
N PHE A 276 -6.17 -5.25 -3.57
CA PHE A 276 -6.41 -6.42 -4.41
C PHE A 276 -7.42 -7.35 -3.75
N PHE A 277 -8.51 -7.63 -4.44
CA PHE A 277 -9.53 -8.59 -4.02
C PHE A 277 -9.25 -9.95 -4.66
N ILE A 278 -8.74 -10.88 -3.86
CA ILE A 278 -8.11 -12.14 -4.29
C ILE A 278 -9.12 -13.29 -4.29
N ILE A 279 -9.14 -14.08 -5.35
CA ILE A 279 -9.90 -15.34 -5.39
C ILE A 279 -9.16 -16.40 -4.59
N GLY A 280 -9.73 -16.83 -3.47
CA GLY A 280 -9.07 -17.66 -2.46
C GLY A 280 -8.49 -18.99 -2.97
N ASN A 281 -9.17 -19.69 -3.87
CA ASN A 281 -8.67 -20.97 -4.41
C ASN A 281 -7.47 -20.84 -5.37
N ARG A 282 -7.11 -19.61 -5.77
CA ARG A 282 -5.94 -19.34 -6.60
C ARG A 282 -4.68 -19.06 -5.79
N ILE A 283 -4.81 -18.70 -4.50
CA ILE A 283 -3.69 -18.32 -3.64
C ILE A 283 -2.58 -19.36 -3.64
N LYS A 284 -2.93 -20.66 -3.55
CA LYS A 284 -1.94 -21.74 -3.49
C LYS A 284 -1.03 -21.78 -4.72
N ASP A 285 -1.61 -21.61 -5.91
CA ASP A 285 -0.89 -21.75 -7.17
C ASP A 285 -0.13 -20.46 -7.56
N TYR A 286 -0.52 -19.34 -6.98
CA TYR A 286 0.03 -18.00 -7.27
C TYR A 286 0.47 -17.27 -6.01
N ARG A 287 0.92 -18.00 -4.99
CA ARG A 287 1.31 -17.45 -3.68
C ARG A 287 2.27 -16.28 -3.79
N TRP A 288 3.25 -16.36 -4.68
CA TRP A 288 4.25 -15.32 -4.85
C TRP A 288 3.67 -13.97 -5.34
N PHE A 289 2.55 -13.97 -6.08
CA PHE A 289 1.86 -12.74 -6.44
C PHE A 289 1.20 -12.11 -5.21
N VAL A 290 0.52 -12.92 -4.40
CA VAL A 290 -0.11 -12.44 -3.16
C VAL A 290 0.94 -11.87 -2.19
N GLN A 291 2.10 -12.54 -2.09
CA GLN A 291 3.23 -12.03 -1.32
C GLN A 291 3.77 -10.72 -1.91
N ARG A 292 3.90 -10.62 -3.24
CA ARG A 292 4.36 -9.39 -3.89
C ARG A 292 3.35 -8.24 -3.71
N GLU A 293 2.06 -8.51 -3.79
CA GLU A 293 1.00 -7.52 -3.53
C GLU A 293 1.11 -6.98 -2.10
N HIS A 294 1.20 -7.87 -1.13
CA HIS A 294 1.37 -7.52 0.28
C HIS A 294 2.70 -6.78 0.53
N ASP A 295 3.84 -7.40 0.20
CA ASP A 295 5.17 -6.85 0.47
C ASP A 295 5.42 -5.52 -0.28
N ASN A 296 4.63 -5.23 -1.31
CA ASN A 296 4.61 -3.94 -2.00
C ASN A 296 3.64 -2.94 -1.34
N GLY A 297 3.13 -3.23 -0.13
CA GLY A 297 2.29 -2.33 0.65
C GLY A 297 0.89 -2.12 0.10
N HIS A 298 0.42 -2.99 -0.80
CA HIS A 298 -0.96 -3.01 -1.20
C HIS A 298 -1.80 -3.77 -0.18
N ALA A 299 -3.04 -3.37 0.03
CA ALA A 299 -3.96 -4.16 0.84
C ALA A 299 -4.42 -5.39 0.06
N VAL A 300 -4.53 -6.53 0.74
CA VAL A 300 -5.00 -7.80 0.18
C VAL A 300 -6.28 -8.21 0.88
N ALA A 301 -7.34 -8.44 0.10
CA ALA A 301 -8.68 -8.74 0.59
C ALA A 301 -9.29 -9.96 -0.11
N SER A 302 -10.48 -10.36 0.31
CA SER A 302 -11.17 -11.52 -0.26
C SER A 302 -12.01 -11.14 -1.48
N HIS A 303 -11.94 -11.97 -2.55
CA HIS A 303 -12.93 -12.02 -3.62
C HIS A 303 -13.65 -13.37 -3.63
N ASN A 304 -14.05 -13.83 -2.44
CA ASN A 304 -14.58 -15.16 -2.16
C ASN A 304 -13.56 -16.29 -2.43
N TRP A 305 -13.98 -17.53 -2.15
CA TRP A 305 -13.18 -18.72 -2.44
C TRP A 305 -13.12 -19.06 -3.93
N HIS A 306 -14.24 -18.87 -4.64
CA HIS A 306 -14.38 -19.04 -6.08
C HIS A 306 -15.12 -17.86 -6.67
N HIS A 307 -14.81 -17.48 -7.91
CA HIS A 307 -15.59 -16.51 -8.69
C HIS A 307 -16.92 -17.12 -9.14
N GLY A 308 -17.70 -17.61 -8.19
CA GLY A 308 -18.96 -18.30 -8.41
C GLY A 308 -20.19 -17.46 -8.06
N ASN A 309 -21.35 -17.93 -8.48
CA ASN A 309 -22.62 -17.29 -8.15
C ASN A 309 -23.06 -17.67 -6.73
N VAL A 310 -22.79 -16.80 -5.75
CA VAL A 310 -23.14 -16.99 -4.33
C VAL A 310 -24.66 -17.16 -4.11
N VAL A 311 -25.51 -16.69 -5.02
CA VAL A 311 -26.98 -16.83 -4.92
C VAL A 311 -27.42 -18.29 -4.89
N LYS A 312 -26.63 -19.19 -5.49
CA LYS A 312 -26.89 -20.63 -5.51
C LYS A 312 -26.28 -21.38 -4.31
N SER A 313 -25.56 -20.70 -3.44
CA SER A 313 -24.88 -21.31 -2.31
C SER A 313 -25.81 -21.43 -1.10
N THR A 314 -25.63 -22.47 -0.30
CA THR A 314 -26.34 -22.59 0.97
C THR A 314 -25.77 -21.62 2.02
N PRO A 315 -26.56 -21.14 3.00
CA PRO A 315 -26.04 -20.29 4.07
C PRO A 315 -24.89 -20.92 4.85
N ALA A 316 -24.87 -22.24 5.03
CA ALA A 316 -23.77 -22.95 5.69
C ALA A 316 -22.47 -22.88 4.85
N ALA A 317 -22.56 -23.05 3.54
CA ALA A 317 -21.41 -22.92 2.64
C ALA A 317 -20.86 -21.49 2.62
N LEU A 318 -21.74 -20.48 2.65
CA LEU A 318 -21.33 -19.07 2.73
C LEU A 318 -20.60 -18.77 4.05
N ARG A 319 -21.14 -19.19 5.20
CA ARG A 319 -20.48 -19.00 6.51
C ARG A 319 -19.14 -19.74 6.66
N ALA A 320 -18.91 -20.79 5.89
CA ALA A 320 -17.63 -21.51 5.90
C ALA A 320 -16.54 -20.84 5.03
N MET A 321 -16.90 -19.85 4.24
CA MET A 321 -16.00 -19.21 3.26
C MET A 321 -14.87 -18.41 3.92
N PRO A 322 -15.12 -17.56 4.96
CA PRO A 322 -14.07 -16.84 5.65
C PRO A 322 -12.94 -17.74 6.14
N LYS A 323 -13.26 -18.86 6.77
CA LYS A 323 -12.24 -19.80 7.24
C LYS A 323 -11.37 -20.34 6.13
N LYS A 324 -11.94 -20.68 4.96
CA LYS A 324 -11.16 -21.19 3.81
C LYS A 324 -10.21 -20.14 3.25
N VAL A 325 -10.72 -18.92 3.04
CA VAL A 325 -9.91 -17.81 2.49
C VAL A 325 -8.82 -17.44 3.49
N ASN A 326 -9.16 -17.24 4.76
CA ASN A 326 -8.20 -16.86 5.80
C ASN A 326 -7.12 -17.93 5.99
N THR A 327 -7.44 -19.22 5.98
CA THR A 327 -6.42 -20.28 6.04
C THR A 327 -5.42 -20.18 4.87
N ALA A 328 -5.91 -19.89 3.65
CA ALA A 328 -5.01 -19.74 2.50
C ALA A 328 -4.18 -18.45 2.59
N MET A 329 -4.79 -17.36 3.05
CA MET A 329 -4.13 -16.06 3.18
C MET A 329 -3.05 -16.08 4.28
N ILE A 330 -3.37 -16.60 5.47
CA ILE A 330 -2.41 -16.78 6.57
C ILE A 330 -1.21 -17.61 6.12
N ARG A 331 -1.42 -18.69 5.36
CA ARG A 331 -0.31 -19.46 4.79
C ARG A 331 0.53 -18.67 3.79
N ALA A 332 -0.05 -17.71 3.09
CA ALA A 332 0.65 -16.91 2.10
C ALA A 332 1.42 -15.74 2.69
N ILE A 333 0.79 -14.96 3.57
CA ILE A 333 1.30 -13.67 4.06
C ILE A 333 1.19 -13.50 5.59
N GLY A 334 0.78 -14.52 6.34
CA GLY A 334 0.75 -14.51 7.81
C GLY A 334 -0.51 -13.93 8.44
N ILE A 335 -1.34 -13.20 7.71
CA ILE A 335 -2.52 -12.50 8.24
C ILE A 335 -3.82 -12.92 7.55
N PRO A 336 -4.96 -12.86 8.26
CA PRO A 336 -6.27 -13.04 7.66
C PRO A 336 -6.70 -11.79 6.88
N VAL A 337 -7.65 -11.95 5.96
CA VAL A 337 -8.34 -10.80 5.35
C VAL A 337 -9.42 -10.25 6.28
N ARG A 338 -9.67 -8.95 6.20
CA ARG A 338 -10.64 -8.25 7.06
C ARG A 338 -11.99 -8.01 6.39
N TYR A 339 -12.02 -7.95 5.07
CA TYR A 339 -13.22 -7.65 4.28
C TYR A 339 -13.24 -8.42 2.96
N ASP A 340 -14.41 -8.43 2.33
CA ASP A 340 -14.68 -9.17 1.11
C ASP A 340 -15.35 -8.28 0.05
N ARG A 341 -15.11 -8.57 -1.21
CA ARG A 341 -15.90 -8.07 -2.32
C ARG A 341 -16.53 -9.25 -3.04
N VAL A 342 -17.86 -9.32 -2.99
CA VAL A 342 -18.57 -10.45 -3.57
C VAL A 342 -18.57 -10.37 -5.10
N PRO A 343 -18.20 -11.45 -5.82
CA PRO A 343 -18.18 -11.48 -7.27
C PRO A 343 -19.47 -10.95 -7.91
N GLY A 344 -19.29 -9.97 -8.82
CA GLY A 344 -20.41 -9.31 -9.54
C GLY A 344 -21.32 -8.48 -8.63
N GLY A 345 -20.87 -8.08 -7.44
CA GLY A 345 -21.64 -7.26 -6.51
C GLY A 345 -22.84 -7.95 -5.89
N ARG A 346 -22.87 -9.29 -5.86
CA ARG A 346 -24.04 -10.08 -5.41
C ARG A 346 -24.01 -10.38 -3.91
N TYR A 347 -23.79 -9.38 -3.09
CA TYR A 347 -23.64 -9.48 -1.62
C TYR A 347 -24.91 -9.88 -0.82
N PRO A 348 -26.18 -9.65 -1.24
CA PRO A 348 -27.34 -9.90 -0.39
C PRO A 348 -27.39 -11.31 0.23
N PRO A 349 -27.03 -12.42 -0.48
CA PRO A 349 -26.97 -13.74 0.16
C PRO A 349 -25.96 -13.84 1.31
N MET A 350 -24.85 -13.09 1.25
CA MET A 350 -23.81 -13.05 2.28
C MET A 350 -24.35 -12.39 3.55
N ILE A 351 -24.99 -11.22 3.40
CA ILE A 351 -25.65 -10.50 4.49
C ILE A 351 -26.75 -11.36 5.13
N LYS A 352 -27.62 -11.94 4.32
CA LYS A 352 -28.70 -12.82 4.80
C LYS A 352 -28.17 -14.04 5.55
N ALA A 353 -27.03 -14.58 5.12
CA ALA A 353 -26.39 -15.71 5.77
C ALA A 353 -25.63 -15.32 7.06
N LYS A 354 -25.43 -14.05 7.34
CA LYS A 354 -24.63 -13.52 8.45
C LYS A 354 -23.23 -14.13 8.44
N VAL A 355 -22.48 -13.83 7.37
CA VAL A 355 -21.14 -14.39 7.16
C VAL A 355 -20.12 -13.75 8.09
N GLY A 356 -20.34 -12.49 8.49
CA GLY A 356 -19.53 -11.78 9.46
C GLY A 356 -18.38 -10.97 8.85
N TRP A 357 -18.28 -10.90 7.52
CA TRP A 357 -17.35 -9.97 6.85
C TRP A 357 -17.98 -8.61 6.60
N SER A 358 -17.15 -7.56 6.53
CA SER A 358 -17.53 -6.30 5.90
C SER A 358 -17.40 -6.43 4.39
N TYR A 359 -18.30 -5.80 3.64
CA TYR A 359 -18.35 -5.92 2.18
C TYR A 359 -18.03 -4.61 1.50
N ILE A 360 -16.95 -4.58 0.74
CA ILE A 360 -16.52 -3.39 0.00
C ILE A 360 -16.93 -3.53 -1.46
N GLN A 361 -17.84 -2.70 -1.90
CA GLN A 361 -18.26 -2.57 -3.29
C GLN A 361 -17.49 -1.43 -3.96
N TRP A 362 -18.05 -0.76 -4.95
CA TRP A 362 -17.47 0.35 -5.68
C TRP A 362 -18.50 1.42 -5.98
N SER A 363 -18.05 2.66 -6.04
CA SER A 363 -18.84 3.79 -6.52
C SER A 363 -18.54 4.13 -7.98
N LEU A 364 -17.33 3.79 -8.48
CA LEU A 364 -16.91 4.00 -9.85
C LEU A 364 -16.51 2.68 -10.52
N ASP A 365 -17.29 2.23 -11.52
CA ASP A 365 -16.97 1.09 -12.39
C ASP A 365 -16.26 1.59 -13.65
N THR A 366 -15.05 1.12 -13.89
CA THR A 366 -14.27 1.43 -15.09
C THR A 366 -14.78 0.69 -16.33
N TYR A 367 -15.50 -0.41 -16.15
CA TYR A 367 -15.94 -1.34 -17.20
C TYR A 367 -14.80 -1.98 -18.01
N ASP A 368 -13.58 -2.06 -17.45
CA ASP A 368 -12.43 -2.74 -18.05
C ASP A 368 -12.73 -4.21 -18.36
N TRP A 369 -13.55 -4.86 -17.51
CA TRP A 369 -14.00 -6.25 -17.67
C TRP A 369 -14.78 -6.52 -18.98
N ARG A 370 -15.29 -5.49 -19.66
CA ARG A 370 -15.93 -5.58 -20.96
C ARG A 370 -14.94 -5.57 -22.12
N GLY A 371 -13.63 -5.45 -21.85
CA GLY A 371 -12.61 -5.35 -22.89
C GLY A 371 -12.66 -4.05 -23.70
N ILE A 372 -13.23 -2.98 -23.13
CA ILE A 372 -13.25 -1.66 -23.78
C ILE A 372 -11.85 -1.06 -23.85
N LYS A 373 -11.62 -0.11 -24.74
CA LYS A 373 -10.32 0.53 -24.92
C LYS A 373 -9.97 1.39 -23.71
N THR A 374 -8.68 1.54 -23.42
CA THR A 374 -8.18 2.41 -22.35
C THR A 374 -8.75 3.83 -22.42
N ALA A 375 -8.88 4.41 -23.62
CA ALA A 375 -9.48 5.74 -23.77
C ALA A 375 -10.94 5.81 -23.28
N GLU A 376 -11.72 4.74 -23.43
CA GLU A 376 -13.10 4.67 -22.95
C GLU A 376 -13.14 4.50 -21.41
N VAL A 377 -12.19 3.73 -20.85
CA VAL A 377 -11.98 3.62 -19.41
C VAL A 377 -11.69 5.01 -18.84
N MET A 378 -10.70 5.71 -19.39
CA MET A 378 -10.31 7.06 -18.95
C MET A 378 -11.45 8.08 -19.04
N GLN A 379 -12.26 8.02 -20.12
CA GLN A 379 -13.43 8.90 -20.24
C GLN A 379 -14.43 8.70 -19.08
N LYS A 380 -14.60 7.45 -18.61
CA LYS A 380 -15.50 7.16 -17.47
C LYS A 380 -14.93 7.67 -16.16
N VAL A 381 -13.63 7.43 -15.93
CA VAL A 381 -12.95 7.91 -14.74
C VAL A 381 -13.02 9.43 -14.66
N LYS A 382 -12.57 10.14 -15.72
CA LYS A 382 -12.59 11.61 -15.79
C LYS A 382 -13.97 12.22 -15.57
N LYS A 383 -15.03 11.53 -16.01
CA LYS A 383 -16.41 12.04 -15.89
C LYS A 383 -17.03 11.83 -14.52
N LYS A 384 -16.60 10.79 -13.77
CA LYS A 384 -17.36 10.29 -12.61
C LYS A 384 -16.56 10.29 -11.31
N LEU A 385 -15.27 10.58 -11.36
CA LEU A 385 -14.42 10.54 -10.17
C LEU A 385 -14.78 11.66 -9.20
N HIS A 386 -14.95 11.29 -7.92
CA HIS A 386 -15.16 12.21 -6.81
C HIS A 386 -14.29 11.78 -5.62
N ASP A 387 -14.10 12.67 -4.66
CA ASP A 387 -13.40 12.37 -3.42
C ASP A 387 -14.08 11.22 -2.68
N GLY A 388 -13.28 10.32 -2.11
CA GLY A 388 -13.75 9.14 -1.39
C GLY A 388 -14.24 7.98 -2.27
N ASP A 389 -14.14 8.08 -3.60
CA ASP A 389 -14.59 7.00 -4.50
C ASP A 389 -13.74 5.74 -4.39
N ILE A 390 -14.41 4.59 -4.54
CA ILE A 390 -13.79 3.28 -4.70
C ILE A 390 -13.89 2.89 -6.18
N ILE A 391 -12.73 2.81 -6.86
CA ILE A 391 -12.61 2.56 -8.30
C ILE A 391 -12.42 1.06 -8.52
N LEU A 392 -13.32 0.45 -9.30
CA LEU A 392 -13.24 -0.97 -9.68
C LEU A 392 -12.47 -1.15 -10.98
N CYS A 393 -11.43 -1.99 -10.91
CA CYS A 393 -10.68 -2.55 -12.03
C CYS A 393 -10.53 -4.07 -11.86
N HIS A 394 -9.94 -4.77 -12.86
CA HIS A 394 -9.67 -6.21 -12.81
C HIS A 394 -8.27 -6.49 -13.35
N ASP A 395 -7.33 -6.89 -12.48
CA ASP A 395 -5.92 -7.10 -12.83
C ASP A 395 -5.65 -8.23 -13.83
N THR A 396 -6.67 -9.00 -14.15
CA THR A 396 -6.60 -10.13 -15.09
C THR A 396 -6.94 -9.75 -16.54
N LYS A 397 -7.39 -8.53 -16.82
CA LYS A 397 -7.79 -8.08 -18.16
C LYS A 397 -6.64 -7.45 -18.93
N ASP A 398 -6.63 -7.64 -20.26
CA ASP A 398 -5.51 -7.20 -21.12
C ASP A 398 -5.40 -5.68 -21.25
N ASN A 399 -6.51 -4.95 -21.11
CA ASN A 399 -6.55 -3.49 -21.17
C ASN A 399 -6.22 -2.81 -19.83
N THR A 400 -6.28 -3.56 -18.70
CA THR A 400 -6.15 -2.97 -17.37
C THR A 400 -4.73 -2.48 -17.05
N PRO A 401 -3.62 -3.13 -17.42
CA PRO A 401 -2.30 -2.59 -17.10
C PRO A 401 -2.09 -1.17 -17.61
N GLU A 402 -2.43 -0.91 -18.86
CA GLU A 402 -2.30 0.44 -19.44
C GLU A 402 -3.37 1.40 -18.90
N SER A 403 -4.59 0.91 -18.65
CA SER A 403 -5.64 1.73 -18.05
C SER A 403 -5.29 2.13 -16.62
N ALA A 404 -4.76 1.22 -15.80
CA ALA A 404 -4.32 1.49 -14.44
C ALA A 404 -3.23 2.56 -14.42
N ARG A 405 -2.20 2.44 -15.27
CA ARG A 405 -1.14 3.43 -15.39
C ARG A 405 -1.71 4.82 -15.72
N GLN A 406 -2.60 4.92 -16.71
CA GLN A 406 -3.22 6.20 -17.07
C GLN A 406 -4.16 6.74 -15.99
N ILE A 407 -4.89 5.87 -15.28
CA ILE A 407 -5.72 6.27 -14.14
C ILE A 407 -4.83 6.91 -13.06
N ILE A 408 -3.72 6.26 -12.68
CA ILE A 408 -2.86 6.76 -11.61
C ILE A 408 -2.26 8.12 -11.97
N HIS A 409 -1.72 8.29 -13.19
CA HIS A 409 -1.23 9.59 -13.64
C HIS A 409 -2.32 10.67 -13.62
N TYR A 410 -3.52 10.34 -14.06
CA TYR A 410 -4.65 11.26 -13.99
C TYR A 410 -5.03 11.62 -12.54
N LEU A 411 -5.00 10.64 -11.62
CA LEU A 411 -5.22 10.90 -10.21
C LEU A 411 -4.20 11.90 -9.65
N GLU A 412 -2.92 11.72 -9.98
CA GLU A 412 -1.85 12.63 -9.58
C GLU A 412 -2.06 14.04 -10.16
N GLU A 413 -2.35 14.15 -11.47
CA GLU A 413 -2.61 15.43 -12.14
C GLU A 413 -3.79 16.21 -11.54
N GLU A 414 -4.83 15.50 -11.07
CA GLU A 414 -6.02 16.09 -10.48
C GLU A 414 -5.94 16.27 -8.95
N GLY A 415 -4.76 16.01 -8.37
CA GLY A 415 -4.50 16.17 -6.93
C GLY A 415 -5.19 15.11 -6.06
N TYR A 416 -5.34 13.89 -6.56
CA TYR A 416 -5.79 12.75 -5.78
C TYR A 416 -4.61 11.94 -5.24
N MET A 417 -4.73 11.49 -4.01
CA MET A 417 -3.88 10.50 -3.39
C MET A 417 -4.62 9.15 -3.36
N PRO A 418 -4.18 8.14 -4.13
CA PRO A 418 -4.78 6.82 -4.06
C PRO A 418 -4.40 6.13 -2.76
N LEU A 419 -5.40 5.71 -1.99
CA LEU A 419 -5.29 5.03 -0.70
C LEU A 419 -5.67 3.56 -0.83
N THR A 420 -5.21 2.73 0.09
CA THR A 420 -5.81 1.41 0.32
C THR A 420 -7.21 1.56 0.91
N ILE A 421 -8.02 0.51 0.88
CA ILE A 421 -9.33 0.52 1.55
C ILE A 421 -9.18 0.80 3.04
N ASP A 422 -8.18 0.17 3.68
CA ASP A 422 -7.92 0.39 5.11
C ASP A 422 -7.65 1.87 5.41
N GLU A 423 -6.81 2.53 4.62
CA GLU A 423 -6.49 3.96 4.77
C GLU A 423 -7.68 4.86 4.44
N LEU A 424 -8.46 4.53 3.39
CA LEU A 424 -9.62 5.32 2.98
C LEU A 424 -10.68 5.40 4.08
N PHE A 425 -10.89 4.32 4.83
CA PHE A 425 -11.84 4.31 5.94
C PHE A 425 -11.23 4.86 7.23
N ALA A 426 -9.94 4.57 7.49
CA ALA A 426 -9.24 5.07 8.68
C ALA A 426 -9.12 6.61 8.69
N LYS A 427 -8.99 7.27 7.52
CA LYS A 427 -8.89 8.74 7.43
C LYS A 427 -10.06 9.47 8.09
N ASP A 428 -11.24 8.87 8.05
CA ASP A 428 -12.49 9.41 8.61
C ASP A 428 -12.88 8.74 9.94
N GLY A 429 -12.01 7.90 10.51
CA GLY A 429 -12.28 7.14 11.74
C GLY A 429 -13.41 6.11 11.59
N VAL A 430 -13.67 5.64 10.38
CA VAL A 430 -14.75 4.70 10.10
C VAL A 430 -14.26 3.27 10.31
N GLU A 431 -14.80 2.60 11.32
CA GLU A 431 -14.59 1.19 11.57
C GLU A 431 -15.54 0.34 10.72
N LEU A 432 -14.98 -0.58 9.93
CA LEU A 432 -15.76 -1.48 9.08
C LEU A 432 -16.54 -2.49 9.92
N GLN A 433 -17.87 -2.46 9.83
CA GLN A 433 -18.76 -3.31 10.61
C GLN A 433 -19.09 -4.62 9.89
N PRO A 434 -19.17 -5.77 10.62
CA PRO A 434 -19.60 -7.04 10.06
C PRO A 434 -20.96 -6.95 9.37
N ASP A 435 -21.14 -7.75 8.31
CA ASP A 435 -22.37 -7.84 7.52
C ASP A 435 -22.91 -6.49 7.02
N THR A 436 -22.01 -5.52 6.81
CA THR A 436 -22.31 -4.18 6.30
C THR A 436 -21.65 -3.97 4.94
N VAL A 437 -22.30 -3.22 4.05
CA VAL A 437 -21.86 -2.99 2.68
C VAL A 437 -21.48 -1.52 2.51
N TYR A 438 -20.29 -1.29 1.98
CA TYR A 438 -19.74 0.04 1.75
C TYR A 438 -19.46 0.25 0.25
N PHE A 439 -19.80 1.42 -0.28
CA PHE A 439 -19.59 1.78 -1.68
C PHE A 439 -18.63 2.94 -1.87
N ARG A 440 -18.45 3.76 -0.83
CA ARG A 440 -17.66 4.99 -0.84
C ARG A 440 -17.37 5.42 0.61
N CYS A 441 -16.31 6.20 0.83
CA CYS A 441 -16.06 6.87 2.10
C CYS A 441 -15.55 8.30 1.84
N ASP A 442 -16.29 9.29 2.32
CA ASP A 442 -15.97 10.71 2.16
C ASP A 442 -16.46 11.50 3.37
N GLN A 443 -15.56 12.21 4.06
CA GLN A 443 -15.83 13.04 5.24
C GLN A 443 -16.66 12.35 6.33
N GLY A 444 -16.37 11.07 6.61
CA GLY A 444 -17.11 10.24 7.55
C GLY A 444 -18.47 9.74 7.05
N GLU A 445 -18.90 10.21 5.89
CA GLU A 445 -20.10 9.69 5.24
C GLU A 445 -19.78 8.43 4.45
N THR A 446 -20.36 7.31 4.88
CA THR A 446 -20.30 6.06 4.13
C THR A 446 -21.62 5.88 3.38
N THR A 447 -21.54 5.70 2.06
CA THR A 447 -22.72 5.25 1.31
C THR A 447 -22.96 3.79 1.63
N ILE A 448 -23.89 3.53 2.56
CA ILE A 448 -24.35 2.20 2.93
C ILE A 448 -25.66 1.96 2.17
N ARG A 449 -25.72 0.91 1.33
CA ARG A 449 -27.02 0.39 0.91
C ARG A 449 -27.48 -0.61 1.96
N LYS A 450 -28.49 -0.22 2.71
CA LYS A 450 -29.31 -1.15 3.51
C LYS A 450 -30.38 -1.69 2.55
N ASP A 451 -30.18 -2.90 2.03
CA ASP A 451 -31.23 -3.63 1.32
C ASP A 451 -32.20 -4.28 2.30
#